data_cfb331ae9ef610b7226e4e55192bcb17
#
_entry.id   cfb331ae9ef610b7226e4e55192bcb17
#
_cell.length_a   1.000
_cell.length_b   1.000
_cell.length_c   1.000
_cell.angle_alpha   90.00
_cell.angle_beta   90.00
_cell.angle_gamma   90.00
#
_symmetry.space_group_name_H-M   'P 1'
#
loop_
_entity.id
_entity.type
_entity.pdbx_description
1 polymer ?
#
loop_
_entity_poly.entity_id
_entity_poly.type
_entity_poly.pdbx_seq_one_letter_code
_entity_poly.pdbx_strand_id
1 'polypeptide(L)'
;MKKSIIALVIAGLPLAASAEVILYGQIKSSVTVGQVKIKGDAGSETSSTATSINDNTSRIGFKGSENLGGDLKTIWQVEQKTDITGGSQGFANRDSFIGLQGKFGKVRAGKLSNMLNEMDTIDPWMYKTNAAGLGIFTRTGNRNAAVRYDSPDFGGFKFNVSYAPRDNRNPSDKYTHTKAAKDQYTGGVSFSKNGFTANAAYGHYNGAYTDNSGKVKAAQIAKVETYYDKDNLFVGGGVHYAKGHETANKYLSYFTDGFNKYKGIDITDDIADPVKSEAVKVVDAAVTVGYKLGNVTPRITYAHGWPAKGVNSGEKLVDKFDQVVVGGQYTFSKRTGINAQLAYLKVGNKTRLTAANKGGVEQKAASVGLYHKF
;
A
#
# COMPACT_ATOMS: atom_id res chain seq x y z
N MET A 1 -23.18 10.96 29.06
CA MET A 1 -23.72 12.23 28.56
C MET A 1 -22.74 13.09 27.75
N LYS A 2 -21.83 12.49 26.96
CA LYS A 2 -20.86 13.25 26.12
C LYS A 2 -21.01 13.00 24.60
N LYS A 3 -22.02 12.25 24.18
CA LYS A 3 -22.23 11.89 22.76
C LYS A 3 -23.19 12.81 22.00
N SER A 4 -23.92 13.69 22.68
CA SER A 4 -24.94 14.56 22.07
C SER A 4 -24.43 15.93 21.60
N ILE A 5 -23.19 16.32 21.95
CA ILE A 5 -22.64 17.63 21.63
C ILE A 5 -22.17 17.74 20.19
N ILE A 6 -21.68 16.61 19.60
CA ILE A 6 -21.18 16.62 18.22
C ILE A 6 -22.30 16.75 17.19
N ALA A 7 -23.48 16.20 17.45
CA ALA A 7 -24.63 16.33 16.56
C ALA A 7 -25.23 17.75 16.55
N LEU A 8 -25.13 18.49 17.66
CA LEU A 8 -25.71 19.85 17.76
C LEU A 8 -24.88 20.92 17.06
N VAL A 9 -23.53 20.71 16.95
CA VAL A 9 -22.64 21.65 16.24
C VAL A 9 -22.84 21.61 14.73
N ILE A 10 -23.28 20.49 14.18
CA ILE A 10 -23.54 20.35 12.74
C ILE A 10 -24.87 21.01 12.32
N ALA A 11 -25.83 21.10 13.22
CA ALA A 11 -27.14 21.67 12.94
C ALA A 11 -27.23 23.22 13.08
N GLY A 12 -26.20 23.85 13.64
CA GLY A 12 -26.20 25.29 13.97
C GLY A 12 -25.32 26.17 13.07
N LEU A 13 -24.78 25.68 11.97
CA LEU A 13 -23.97 26.50 11.07
C LEU A 13 -24.87 27.36 10.18
N PRO A 14 -24.66 28.70 10.11
CA PRO A 14 -25.46 29.56 9.27
C PRO A 14 -25.31 29.20 7.79
N LEU A 15 -26.41 29.05 7.09
CA LEU A 15 -26.54 28.76 5.65
C LEU A 15 -26.02 29.90 4.73
N ALA A 16 -25.08 30.71 5.16
CA ALA A 16 -24.63 31.93 4.47
C ALA A 16 -23.30 31.87 3.75
N ALA A 17 -22.63 30.70 3.73
CA ALA A 17 -21.56 30.46 2.80
C ALA A 17 -21.66 28.96 2.43
N SER A 18 -21.86 28.62 1.15
CA SER A 18 -22.05 27.25 0.70
C SER A 18 -20.75 26.45 0.76
N ALA A 19 -20.23 26.28 1.98
CA ALA A 19 -19.20 25.30 2.26
C ALA A 19 -19.88 23.92 2.31
N GLU A 20 -19.89 23.22 1.20
CA GLU A 20 -20.42 21.86 1.15
C GLU A 20 -19.53 20.93 1.94
N VAL A 21 -20.02 20.39 3.06
CA VAL A 21 -19.36 19.35 3.84
C VAL A 21 -19.92 18.00 3.40
N ILE A 22 -19.07 17.17 2.83
CA ILE A 22 -19.43 15.84 2.34
C ILE A 22 -18.93 14.81 3.34
N LEU A 23 -19.84 14.03 3.91
CA LEU A 23 -19.54 12.79 4.63
C LEU A 23 -19.40 11.68 3.60
N TYR A 24 -18.33 10.89 3.70
CA TYR A 24 -18.12 9.73 2.84
C TYR A 24 -17.42 8.62 3.62
N GLY A 25 -17.47 7.41 3.08
CA GLY A 25 -16.76 6.31 3.69
C GLY A 25 -16.97 4.97 3.00
N GLN A 26 -16.39 3.96 3.63
CA GLN A 26 -16.62 2.57 3.26
C GLN A 26 -16.39 1.67 4.46
N ILE A 27 -17.17 0.61 4.55
CA ILE A 27 -16.97 -0.50 5.47
C ILE A 27 -16.62 -1.74 4.64
N LYS A 28 -15.53 -2.39 4.98
CA LYS A 28 -15.04 -3.59 4.29
C LYS A 28 -14.55 -4.61 5.31
N SER A 29 -15.11 -5.81 5.24
CA SER A 29 -14.67 -6.94 6.07
C SER A 29 -14.49 -8.19 5.24
N SER A 30 -13.54 -9.03 5.63
CA SER A 30 -13.37 -10.36 5.04
C SER A 30 -13.08 -11.41 6.10
N VAL A 31 -13.49 -12.63 5.80
CA VAL A 31 -13.00 -13.85 6.45
C VAL A 31 -11.92 -14.42 5.54
N THR A 32 -10.73 -14.61 6.10
CA THR A 32 -9.59 -15.19 5.39
C THR A 32 -9.15 -16.46 6.11
N VAL A 33 -8.96 -17.51 5.33
CA VAL A 33 -8.39 -18.80 5.80
C VAL A 33 -7.06 -18.97 5.07
N GLY A 34 -6.01 -19.33 5.79
CA GLY A 34 -4.69 -19.48 5.19
C GLY A 34 -3.80 -20.48 5.91
N GLN A 35 -2.77 -20.90 5.22
CA GLN A 35 -1.73 -21.80 5.70
C GLN A 35 -0.40 -21.46 5.06
N VAL A 36 0.67 -21.50 5.86
CA VAL A 36 2.05 -21.27 5.43
C VAL A 36 2.85 -22.56 5.60
N LYS A 37 3.66 -22.88 4.59
CA LYS A 37 4.61 -24.00 4.64
C LYS A 37 6.01 -23.44 4.37
N ILE A 38 6.93 -23.73 5.28
CA ILE A 38 8.37 -23.44 5.12
C ILE A 38 9.09 -24.74 4.80
N LYS A 39 9.92 -24.73 3.77
CA LYS A 39 10.75 -25.84 3.34
C LYS A 39 12.21 -25.45 3.48
N GLY A 40 13.03 -26.27 4.09
CA GLY A 40 14.48 -26.07 4.21
C GLY A 40 15.22 -27.40 4.05
N ASP A 41 16.54 -27.35 4.18
CA ASP A 41 17.40 -28.52 4.02
C ASP A 41 17.09 -29.62 5.06
N ALA A 42 16.67 -29.25 6.25
CA ALA A 42 16.29 -30.18 7.33
C ALA A 42 14.86 -30.75 7.22
N GLY A 43 14.12 -30.43 6.14
CA GLY A 43 12.75 -30.90 5.90
C GLY A 43 11.75 -29.76 5.68
N SER A 44 10.49 -29.97 6.07
CA SER A 44 9.45 -28.93 5.92
C SER A 44 8.61 -28.82 7.18
N GLU A 45 8.06 -27.65 7.42
CA GLU A 45 7.15 -27.35 8.50
C GLU A 45 5.94 -26.58 7.95
N THR A 46 4.75 -26.96 8.40
CA THR A 46 3.50 -26.36 7.94
C THR A 46 2.76 -25.80 9.15
N SER A 47 2.31 -24.55 9.05
CA SER A 47 1.50 -23.93 10.10
C SER A 47 0.15 -24.66 10.26
N SER A 48 -0.48 -24.50 11.41
CA SER A 48 -1.91 -24.75 11.52
C SER A 48 -2.68 -23.88 10.54
N THR A 49 -3.88 -24.33 10.13
CA THR A 49 -4.77 -23.48 9.35
C THR A 49 -5.26 -22.34 10.21
N ALA A 50 -4.96 -21.11 9.78
CA ALA A 50 -5.40 -19.90 10.46
C ALA A 50 -6.67 -19.36 9.81
N THR A 51 -7.65 -18.96 10.64
CA THR A 51 -8.87 -18.27 10.19
C THR A 51 -8.95 -16.94 10.89
N SER A 52 -9.18 -15.86 10.14
CA SER A 52 -9.27 -14.51 10.66
C SER A 52 -10.42 -13.73 10.06
N ILE A 53 -11.06 -12.90 10.89
CA ILE A 53 -11.99 -11.87 10.44
C ILE A 53 -11.19 -10.56 10.37
N ASN A 54 -11.23 -9.89 9.24
CA ASN A 54 -10.34 -8.78 8.96
C ASN A 54 -11.09 -7.51 8.56
N ASP A 55 -10.60 -6.38 9.02
CA ASP A 55 -10.88 -5.07 8.42
C ASP A 55 -10.03 -4.87 7.17
N ASN A 56 -10.67 -4.59 6.04
CA ASN A 56 -10.00 -4.36 4.76
C ASN A 56 -9.96 -2.86 4.42
N THR A 57 -9.41 -2.07 5.33
CA THR A 57 -9.28 -0.61 5.19
C THR A 57 -10.60 0.16 5.20
N SER A 58 -11.51 -0.23 6.12
CA SER A 58 -12.70 0.57 6.43
C SER A 58 -12.32 1.98 6.86
N ARG A 59 -13.12 2.97 6.47
CA ARG A 59 -12.84 4.37 6.76
C ARG A 59 -14.09 5.23 6.72
N ILE A 60 -14.03 6.31 7.47
CA ILE A 60 -14.98 7.42 7.42
C ILE A 60 -14.19 8.70 7.17
N GLY A 61 -14.74 9.64 6.44
CA GLY A 61 -14.11 10.92 6.16
C GLY A 61 -15.11 12.04 5.96
N PHE A 62 -14.61 13.23 6.21
CA PHE A 62 -15.27 14.50 5.92
C PHE A 62 -14.37 15.28 4.97
N LYS A 63 -14.95 15.92 3.98
CA LYS A 63 -14.24 16.83 3.09
C LYS A 63 -15.11 17.99 2.71
N GLY A 64 -14.48 19.10 2.37
CA GLY A 64 -15.22 20.29 1.96
C GLY A 64 -14.37 21.25 1.17
N SER A 65 -15.01 22.26 0.66
CA SER A 65 -14.36 23.36 -0.04
C SER A 65 -15.11 24.67 0.19
N GLU A 66 -14.37 25.79 0.11
CA GLU A 66 -14.92 27.13 0.19
C GLU A 66 -14.33 27.97 -0.95
N ASN A 67 -15.19 28.71 -1.67
CA ASN A 67 -14.76 29.63 -2.72
C ASN A 67 -14.18 30.89 -2.10
N LEU A 68 -12.97 31.28 -2.53
CA LEU A 68 -12.28 32.46 -2.05
C LEU A 68 -12.36 33.65 -3.04
N GLY A 69 -13.07 33.46 -4.14
CA GLY A 69 -13.20 34.41 -5.23
C GLY A 69 -12.39 34.02 -6.46
N GLY A 70 -12.85 34.41 -7.63
CA GLY A 70 -12.31 33.95 -8.91
C GLY A 70 -12.34 32.44 -9.03
N ASP A 71 -11.21 31.86 -9.44
CA ASP A 71 -11.07 30.39 -9.58
C ASP A 71 -10.41 29.74 -8.35
N LEU A 72 -10.20 30.51 -7.27
CA LEU A 72 -9.49 30.03 -6.08
C LEU A 72 -10.47 29.43 -5.05
N LYS A 73 -10.12 28.25 -4.53
CA LYS A 73 -10.86 27.55 -3.47
C LYS A 73 -9.91 27.09 -2.38
N THR A 74 -10.35 27.19 -1.12
CA THR A 74 -9.81 26.34 -0.05
C THR A 74 -10.44 24.96 -0.16
N ILE A 75 -9.62 23.92 0.03
CA ILE A 75 -10.05 22.51 0.10
C ILE A 75 -9.51 21.89 1.38
N TRP A 76 -10.29 21.03 1.99
CA TRP A 76 -9.86 20.30 3.18
C TRP A 76 -10.46 18.89 3.23
N GLN A 77 -9.81 18.01 3.97
CA GLN A 77 -10.26 16.64 4.21
C GLN A 77 -9.74 16.17 5.56
N VAL A 78 -10.56 15.39 6.26
CA VAL A 78 -10.17 14.59 7.42
C VAL A 78 -10.66 13.18 7.19
N GLU A 79 -9.77 12.20 7.10
CA GLU A 79 -10.10 10.78 6.90
C GLU A 79 -9.52 9.93 8.04
N GLN A 80 -10.36 9.07 8.57
CA GLN A 80 -10.09 8.17 9.68
C GLN A 80 -10.23 6.71 9.22
N LYS A 81 -9.22 5.86 9.47
CA LYS A 81 -9.39 4.40 9.39
C LYS A 81 -10.33 3.96 10.53
N THR A 82 -11.36 3.23 10.19
CA THR A 82 -12.31 2.67 11.15
C THR A 82 -12.09 1.17 11.18
N ASP A 83 -11.36 0.68 12.18
CA ASP A 83 -11.09 -0.75 12.32
C ASP A 83 -12.30 -1.43 12.94
N ILE A 84 -13.11 -2.11 12.10
CA ILE A 84 -14.35 -2.76 12.55
C ILE A 84 -14.10 -4.08 13.29
N THR A 85 -12.84 -4.53 13.38
CA THR A 85 -12.44 -5.70 14.17
C THR A 85 -11.95 -5.33 15.57
N GLY A 86 -12.07 -4.05 15.97
CA GLY A 86 -11.77 -3.57 17.32
C GLY A 86 -10.35 -3.03 17.53
N GLY A 87 -9.57 -2.88 16.46
CA GLY A 87 -8.23 -2.28 16.54
C GLY A 87 -8.30 -0.80 16.90
N SER A 88 -7.47 -0.35 17.85
CA SER A 88 -7.34 1.07 18.20
C SER A 88 -6.60 1.84 17.11
N GLN A 89 -7.16 2.96 16.67
CA GLN A 89 -6.58 3.84 15.65
C GLN A 89 -6.64 5.31 16.12
N GLY A 90 -5.55 6.05 15.93
CA GLY A 90 -5.57 7.49 16.18
C GLY A 90 -6.48 8.24 15.20
N PHE A 91 -7.02 9.39 15.60
CA PHE A 91 -7.88 10.22 14.75
C PHE A 91 -7.07 10.83 13.57
N ALA A 92 -7.72 11.07 12.43
CA ALA A 92 -7.10 11.65 11.22
C ALA A 92 -5.86 10.88 10.72
N ASN A 93 -5.87 9.56 10.86
CA ASN A 93 -4.72 8.70 10.56
C ASN A 93 -4.56 8.36 9.07
N ARG A 94 -5.52 8.78 8.21
CA ARG A 94 -5.48 8.66 6.75
C ARG A 94 -5.29 10.05 6.12
N ASP A 95 -5.65 10.24 4.84
CA ASP A 95 -5.45 11.51 4.13
C ASP A 95 -6.24 12.63 4.81
N SER A 96 -5.52 13.52 5.48
CA SER A 96 -6.08 14.63 6.25
C SER A 96 -5.24 15.87 6.00
N PHE A 97 -5.84 16.89 5.40
CA PHE A 97 -5.12 18.05 4.88
C PHE A 97 -5.99 19.30 4.78
N ILE A 98 -5.33 20.44 4.66
CA ILE A 98 -5.86 21.69 4.12
C ILE A 98 -5.07 22.09 2.88
N GLY A 99 -5.68 22.79 1.94
CA GLY A 99 -5.00 23.20 0.71
C GLY A 99 -5.75 24.25 -0.09
N LEU A 100 -5.10 24.68 -1.16
CA LEU A 100 -5.65 25.61 -2.14
C LEU A 100 -5.75 24.92 -3.51
N GLN A 101 -6.83 25.19 -4.22
CA GLN A 101 -7.07 24.72 -5.58
C GLN A 101 -7.49 25.87 -6.48
N GLY A 102 -6.94 25.89 -7.69
CA GLY A 102 -7.26 26.87 -8.73
C GLY A 102 -6.91 26.38 -10.11
N LYS A 103 -6.83 27.27 -11.10
CA LYS A 103 -6.34 26.94 -12.46
C LYS A 103 -4.93 26.39 -12.47
N PHE A 104 -4.12 26.70 -11.45
CA PHE A 104 -2.79 26.19 -11.28
C PHE A 104 -2.73 24.72 -10.79
N GLY A 105 -3.85 24.11 -10.46
CA GLY A 105 -3.93 22.78 -9.83
C GLY A 105 -4.23 22.85 -8.34
N LYS A 106 -3.59 22.00 -7.52
CA LYS A 106 -3.82 21.91 -6.07
C LYS A 106 -2.49 21.93 -5.31
N VAL A 107 -2.42 22.70 -4.23
CA VAL A 107 -1.36 22.59 -3.21
C VAL A 107 -2.01 22.18 -1.91
N ARG A 108 -1.52 21.12 -1.27
CA ARG A 108 -2.07 20.55 -0.04
C ARG A 108 -0.97 20.34 0.98
N ALA A 109 -1.27 20.59 2.27
CA ALA A 109 -0.38 20.31 3.39
C ALA A 109 -1.13 19.50 4.45
N GLY A 110 -0.50 18.46 4.99
CA GLY A 110 -1.08 17.58 5.98
C GLY A 110 -0.58 16.16 5.84
N LYS A 111 -1.34 15.18 6.34
CA LYS A 111 -1.05 13.76 6.15
C LYS A 111 -1.59 13.34 4.78
N LEU A 112 -0.69 13.06 3.87
CA LEU A 112 -1.02 12.84 2.46
C LEU A 112 -0.44 11.53 1.94
N SER A 113 -1.22 10.83 1.12
CA SER A 113 -0.71 9.75 0.26
C SER A 113 0.25 10.31 -0.76
N ASN A 114 1.29 9.56 -1.07
CA ASN A 114 2.11 9.80 -2.26
C ASN A 114 1.57 9.03 -3.46
N MET A 115 2.08 9.32 -4.66
CA MET A 115 1.65 8.64 -5.90
C MET A 115 1.89 7.13 -5.86
N LEU A 116 2.97 6.66 -5.24
CA LEU A 116 3.25 5.23 -5.08
C LEU A 116 2.13 4.49 -4.32
N ASN A 117 1.49 5.17 -3.35
CA ASN A 117 0.35 4.63 -2.60
C ASN A 117 -0.97 4.66 -3.38
N GLU A 118 -1.06 5.51 -4.40
CA GLU A 118 -2.25 5.64 -5.25
C GLU A 118 -2.23 4.68 -6.43
N MET A 119 -1.09 4.03 -6.69
CA MET A 119 -0.90 3.04 -7.77
C MET A 119 -1.20 1.63 -7.26
N ASP A 120 -2.48 1.33 -7.05
CA ASP A 120 -2.99 0.04 -6.57
C ASP A 120 -4.23 -0.45 -7.36
N THR A 121 -4.49 0.13 -8.53
CA THR A 121 -5.69 -0.17 -9.34
C THR A 121 -5.69 -1.61 -9.84
N ILE A 122 -4.52 -2.19 -10.09
CA ILE A 122 -4.38 -3.59 -10.53
C ILE A 122 -4.55 -4.61 -9.38
N ASP A 123 -4.76 -4.14 -8.14
CA ASP A 123 -5.06 -4.97 -6.96
C ASP A 123 -6.55 -4.88 -6.54
N PRO A 124 -7.45 -5.62 -7.19
CA PRO A 124 -8.88 -5.53 -6.92
C PRO A 124 -9.35 -6.38 -5.74
N TRP A 125 -8.45 -7.02 -5.00
CA TRP A 125 -8.76 -8.05 -4.01
C TRP A 125 -9.06 -7.49 -2.62
N MET A 126 -9.77 -8.27 -1.82
CA MET A 126 -10.01 -7.99 -0.40
C MET A 126 -9.31 -9.06 0.43
N TYR A 127 -8.25 -8.70 1.14
CA TYR A 127 -7.40 -9.67 1.84
C TYR A 127 -6.74 -9.06 3.09
N LYS A 128 -6.22 -9.94 3.92
CA LYS A 128 -5.30 -9.63 5.02
C LYS A 128 -3.94 -10.27 4.80
N THR A 129 -3.89 -11.51 4.31
CA THR A 129 -2.64 -12.19 4.00
C THR A 129 -2.11 -11.74 2.64
N ASN A 130 -0.82 -11.54 2.51
CA ASN A 130 -0.22 -11.07 1.26
C ASN A 130 -0.39 -12.06 0.09
N ALA A 131 -0.60 -13.35 0.39
CA ALA A 131 -0.88 -14.35 -0.63
C ALA A 131 -2.21 -14.09 -1.36
N ALA A 132 -3.22 -13.57 -0.66
CA ALA A 132 -4.57 -13.40 -1.18
C ALA A 132 -4.81 -12.10 -1.97
N GLY A 133 -3.74 -11.32 -2.25
CA GLY A 133 -3.80 -10.09 -3.05
C GLY A 133 -2.41 -9.58 -3.37
N LEU A 134 -2.27 -8.40 -3.94
CA LEU A 134 -1.00 -7.83 -4.38
C LEU A 134 -0.27 -7.00 -3.30
N GLY A 135 -0.43 -7.35 -2.01
CA GLY A 135 0.18 -6.63 -0.89
C GLY A 135 1.71 -6.51 -1.00
N ILE A 136 2.39 -7.48 -1.62
CA ILE A 136 3.83 -7.42 -1.88
C ILE A 136 4.15 -6.39 -2.95
N PHE A 137 3.40 -6.35 -4.05
CA PHE A 137 3.58 -5.39 -5.15
C PHE A 137 3.24 -3.95 -4.73
N THR A 138 2.28 -3.76 -3.80
CA THR A 138 1.81 -2.43 -3.35
C THR A 138 2.49 -1.92 -2.08
N ARG A 139 3.42 -2.66 -1.48
CA ARG A 139 4.01 -2.45 -0.14
C ARG A 139 4.73 -1.11 0.07
N THR A 140 5.18 -0.45 -0.99
CA THR A 140 6.01 0.77 -0.88
C THR A 140 5.20 2.07 -0.86
N GLY A 141 3.88 1.97 -0.95
CA GLY A 141 2.99 3.11 -0.76
C GLY A 141 3.00 3.62 0.68
N ASN A 142 3.01 4.92 0.87
CA ASN A 142 2.94 5.51 2.21
C ASN A 142 2.11 6.80 2.28
N ARG A 143 1.84 7.23 3.53
CA ARG A 143 1.25 8.52 3.91
C ARG A 143 2.14 9.20 4.91
N ASN A 144 2.50 10.45 4.63
CA ASN A 144 3.35 11.26 5.50
C ASN A 144 2.75 12.64 5.73
N ALA A 145 3.18 13.30 6.81
CA ALA A 145 3.07 14.74 6.91
C ALA A 145 3.94 15.36 5.82
N ALA A 146 3.30 16.00 4.84
CA ALA A 146 3.94 16.44 3.60
C ALA A 146 3.24 17.66 3.02
N VAL A 147 3.94 18.37 2.13
CA VAL A 147 3.37 19.28 1.15
C VAL A 147 3.34 18.57 -0.20
N ARG A 148 2.20 18.66 -0.89
CA ARG A 148 2.02 18.06 -2.21
C ARG A 148 1.37 19.04 -3.17
N TYR A 149 1.93 19.10 -4.38
CA TYR A 149 1.33 19.77 -5.53
C TYR A 149 0.80 18.72 -6.51
N ASP A 150 -0.40 18.94 -7.02
CA ASP A 150 -1.00 18.19 -8.12
C ASP A 150 -1.36 19.16 -9.24
N SER A 151 -0.89 18.88 -10.47
CA SER A 151 -1.16 19.71 -11.64
C SER A 151 -2.64 19.73 -12.04
N PRO A 152 -3.07 20.69 -12.84
CA PRO A 152 -4.30 20.57 -13.64
C PRO A 152 -4.24 19.36 -14.57
N ASP A 153 -5.38 19.07 -15.22
CA ASP A 153 -5.46 18.11 -16.30
C ASP A 153 -5.10 18.77 -17.64
N PHE A 154 -4.06 18.29 -18.27
CA PHE A 154 -3.56 18.75 -19.57
C PHE A 154 -3.98 17.76 -20.69
N GLY A 155 -5.28 17.59 -20.91
CA GLY A 155 -5.81 16.70 -21.94
C GLY A 155 -5.59 15.20 -21.62
N GLY A 156 -5.72 14.85 -20.35
CA GLY A 156 -5.52 13.51 -19.82
C GLY A 156 -4.16 13.33 -19.12
N PHE A 157 -3.21 14.24 -19.31
CA PHE A 157 -1.91 14.22 -18.63
C PHE A 157 -1.96 15.01 -17.32
N LYS A 158 -1.44 14.44 -16.24
CA LYS A 158 -1.29 15.04 -14.91
C LYS A 158 0.06 14.67 -14.32
N PHE A 159 0.57 15.50 -13.44
CA PHE A 159 1.73 15.18 -12.62
C PHE A 159 1.55 15.64 -11.17
N ASN A 160 2.32 15.09 -10.27
CA ASN A 160 2.37 15.52 -8.89
C ASN A 160 3.79 15.42 -8.32
N VAL A 161 4.05 16.24 -7.31
CA VAL A 161 5.28 16.20 -6.52
C VAL A 161 4.93 16.37 -5.05
N SER A 162 5.67 15.70 -4.16
CA SER A 162 5.44 15.73 -2.72
C SER A 162 6.76 15.74 -1.96
N TYR A 163 6.81 16.51 -0.90
CA TYR A 163 7.93 16.62 0.02
C TYR A 163 7.48 16.39 1.46
N ALA A 164 8.07 15.40 2.13
CA ALA A 164 7.89 15.15 3.56
C ALA A 164 9.20 15.52 4.30
N PRO A 165 9.21 16.59 5.11
CA PRO A 165 10.40 17.13 5.71
C PRO A 165 10.97 16.24 6.81
N ARG A 166 12.31 16.28 6.97
CA ARG A 166 13.06 15.52 7.97
C ARG A 166 12.55 15.72 9.39
N ASP A 167 12.14 16.93 9.75
CA ASP A 167 11.78 17.25 11.14
C ASP A 167 10.48 16.58 11.58
N ASN A 168 9.55 16.36 10.66
CA ASN A 168 8.39 15.50 10.91
C ASN A 168 8.77 14.02 11.00
N ARG A 169 9.86 13.59 10.37
CA ARG A 169 10.34 12.21 10.33
C ARG A 169 11.38 11.90 11.40
N ASN A 170 12.07 12.91 11.88
CA ASN A 170 13.05 12.86 12.98
C ASN A 170 12.66 13.82 14.11
N PRO A 171 11.49 13.69 14.76
CA PRO A 171 11.02 14.68 15.72
C PRO A 171 11.95 14.84 16.95
N SER A 172 12.67 13.78 17.33
CA SER A 172 13.65 13.82 18.42
C SER A 172 14.97 14.50 18.07
N ASP A 173 15.18 14.86 16.80
CA ASP A 173 16.41 15.47 16.27
C ASP A 173 16.15 16.82 15.58
N LYS A 174 14.92 17.34 15.73
CA LYS A 174 14.40 18.50 14.99
C LYS A 174 15.28 19.77 15.14
N TYR A 175 15.86 19.98 16.32
CA TYR A 175 16.63 21.19 16.62
C TYR A 175 18.15 20.96 16.62
N THR A 176 18.61 19.73 16.62
CA THR A 176 20.03 19.37 16.71
C THR A 176 20.61 18.92 15.39
N HIS A 177 19.79 18.27 14.55
CA HIS A 177 20.19 17.74 13.24
C HIS A 177 21.46 16.86 13.28
N THR A 178 21.63 16.11 14.36
CA THR A 178 22.79 15.22 14.56
C THR A 178 22.65 13.88 13.86
N LYS A 179 21.38 13.43 13.62
CA LYS A 179 21.10 12.19 12.89
C LYS A 179 20.99 12.43 11.39
N ALA A 180 21.14 11.37 10.62
CA ALA A 180 20.94 11.42 9.18
C ALA A 180 19.54 11.97 8.82
N ALA A 181 19.50 12.84 7.82
CA ALA A 181 18.24 13.38 7.32
C ALA A 181 17.33 12.26 6.78
N LYS A 182 16.03 12.36 7.06
CA LYS A 182 15.00 11.41 6.61
C LYS A 182 13.94 12.08 5.73
N ASP A 183 14.33 13.14 5.00
CA ASP A 183 13.45 13.74 4.00
C ASP A 183 12.98 12.71 2.99
N GLN A 184 11.74 12.86 2.52
CA GLN A 184 11.20 12.05 1.45
C GLN A 184 10.67 12.93 0.33
N TYR A 185 11.08 12.62 -0.87
CA TYR A 185 10.63 13.25 -2.11
C TYR A 185 9.93 12.22 -2.94
N THR A 186 8.76 12.53 -3.45
CA THR A 186 8.05 11.67 -4.42
C THR A 186 7.50 12.51 -5.55
N GLY A 187 7.47 11.93 -6.73
CA GLY A 187 6.85 12.52 -7.89
C GLY A 187 6.24 11.45 -8.78
N GLY A 188 5.25 11.84 -9.55
CA GLY A 188 4.63 10.92 -10.49
C GLY A 188 3.87 11.62 -11.59
N VAL A 189 3.62 10.87 -12.65
CA VAL A 189 2.87 11.28 -13.83
C VAL A 189 1.76 10.28 -14.09
N SER A 190 0.66 10.77 -14.62
CA SER A 190 -0.50 9.97 -15.04
C SER A 190 -0.99 10.45 -16.38
N PHE A 191 -1.30 9.51 -17.26
CA PHE A 191 -2.01 9.78 -18.52
C PHE A 191 -3.23 8.89 -18.59
N SER A 192 -4.41 9.49 -18.87
CA SER A 192 -5.67 8.75 -18.99
C SER A 192 -6.43 9.24 -20.21
N LYS A 193 -6.80 8.31 -21.09
CA LYS A 193 -7.62 8.59 -22.28
C LYS A 193 -8.35 7.34 -22.76
N ASN A 194 -9.65 7.46 -23.03
CA ASN A 194 -10.47 6.40 -23.67
C ASN A 194 -10.42 5.04 -22.96
N GLY A 195 -10.41 5.00 -21.63
CA GLY A 195 -10.33 3.77 -20.84
C GLY A 195 -8.90 3.29 -20.56
N PHE A 196 -7.91 3.81 -21.27
CA PHE A 196 -6.49 3.54 -20.99
C PHE A 196 -5.95 4.51 -19.95
N THR A 197 -5.19 3.99 -18.98
CA THR A 197 -4.45 4.79 -18.00
C THR A 197 -3.03 4.25 -17.87
N ALA A 198 -2.06 5.15 -17.82
CA ALA A 198 -0.66 4.86 -17.53
C ALA A 198 -0.17 5.77 -16.41
N ASN A 199 0.41 5.19 -15.38
CA ASN A 199 0.98 5.86 -14.22
C ASN A 199 2.45 5.50 -14.08
N ALA A 200 3.29 6.49 -13.73
CA ALA A 200 4.66 6.26 -13.31
C ALA A 200 4.99 7.13 -12.10
N ALA A 201 5.68 6.57 -11.11
CA ALA A 201 6.06 7.29 -9.91
C ALA A 201 7.47 6.92 -9.46
N TYR A 202 8.14 7.89 -8.84
CA TYR A 202 9.44 7.73 -8.22
C TYR A 202 9.44 8.31 -6.81
N GLY A 203 10.12 7.60 -5.90
CA GLY A 203 10.36 8.02 -4.53
C GLY A 203 11.84 7.97 -4.16
N HIS A 204 12.32 9.03 -3.49
CA HIS A 204 13.67 9.15 -2.95
C HIS A 204 13.57 9.42 -1.44
N TYR A 205 14.03 8.47 -0.62
CA TYR A 205 13.87 8.48 0.83
C TYR A 205 15.23 8.51 1.51
N ASN A 206 15.64 9.68 2.00
CA ASN A 206 16.92 9.87 2.66
C ASN A 206 17.03 9.04 3.96
N GLY A 207 18.27 8.75 4.37
CA GLY A 207 18.57 8.11 5.65
C GLY A 207 18.03 6.66 5.76
N ALA A 208 17.98 5.92 4.66
CA ALA A 208 17.32 4.63 4.60
C ALA A 208 18.20 3.47 5.02
N TYR A 209 19.46 3.43 4.58
CA TYR A 209 20.40 2.36 4.90
C TYR A 209 21.84 2.85 4.90
N THR A 210 22.76 2.04 5.42
CA THR A 210 24.20 2.36 5.43
C THR A 210 24.91 1.40 4.48
N ASP A 211 25.82 1.92 3.65
CA ASP A 211 26.64 1.10 2.76
C ASP A 211 27.89 0.53 3.47
N ASN A 212 28.66 -0.32 2.76
CA ASN A 212 29.87 -0.96 3.29
C ASN A 212 30.97 0.05 3.72
N SER A 213 30.91 1.30 3.26
CA SER A 213 31.85 2.35 3.67
C SER A 213 31.36 3.13 4.90
N GLY A 214 30.25 2.73 5.50
CA GLY A 214 29.62 3.44 6.63
C GLY A 214 28.81 4.69 6.21
N LYS A 215 28.66 4.93 4.91
CA LYS A 215 27.91 6.10 4.40
C LYS A 215 26.41 5.81 4.35
N VAL A 216 25.64 6.74 4.93
CA VAL A 216 24.17 6.68 4.88
C VAL A 216 23.67 7.01 3.47
N LYS A 217 22.79 6.16 2.95
CA LYS A 217 22.22 6.22 1.60
C LYS A 217 20.70 6.37 1.63
N ALA A 218 20.16 6.87 0.53
CA ALA A 218 18.73 6.96 0.31
C ALA A 218 18.16 5.67 -0.31
N ALA A 219 16.93 5.31 0.07
CA ALA A 219 16.15 4.37 -0.68
C ALA A 219 15.60 4.99 -1.96
N GLN A 220 15.48 4.18 -3.00
CA GLN A 220 14.94 4.54 -4.30
C GLN A 220 13.82 3.58 -4.66
N ILE A 221 12.68 4.12 -5.06
CA ILE A 221 11.50 3.34 -5.44
C ILE A 221 11.03 3.88 -6.79
N ALA A 222 10.77 2.99 -7.74
CA ALA A 222 10.12 3.33 -8.99
C ALA A 222 8.99 2.35 -9.26
N LYS A 223 7.84 2.84 -9.71
CA LYS A 223 6.68 2.02 -10.06
C LYS A 223 6.05 2.54 -11.34
N VAL A 224 5.72 1.62 -12.23
CA VAL A 224 4.89 1.86 -13.42
C VAL A 224 3.67 0.96 -13.30
N GLU A 225 2.50 1.51 -13.56
CA GLU A 225 1.24 0.78 -13.60
C GLU A 225 0.42 1.27 -14.80
N THR A 226 -0.02 0.36 -15.62
CA THR A 226 -0.88 0.66 -16.77
C THR A 226 -2.10 -0.23 -16.75
N TYR A 227 -3.25 0.30 -17.16
CA TYR A 227 -4.46 -0.49 -17.27
C TYR A 227 -5.41 0.06 -18.34
N TYR A 228 -6.23 -0.85 -18.85
CA TYR A 228 -7.40 -0.55 -19.67
C TYR A 228 -8.64 -0.99 -18.90
N ASP A 229 -9.59 -0.07 -18.72
CA ASP A 229 -10.87 -0.30 -18.02
C ASP A 229 -12.00 0.33 -18.83
N LYS A 230 -12.55 -0.43 -19.74
CA LYS A 230 -13.66 -0.01 -20.60
C LYS A 230 -14.35 -1.23 -21.21
N ASP A 231 -15.61 -1.07 -21.61
CA ASP A 231 -16.40 -2.08 -22.35
C ASP A 231 -16.43 -3.45 -21.64
N ASN A 232 -16.62 -3.44 -20.31
CA ASN A 232 -16.62 -4.58 -19.42
C ASN A 232 -15.26 -5.28 -19.22
N LEU A 233 -14.22 -4.91 -19.96
CA LEU A 233 -12.88 -5.48 -19.85
C LEU A 233 -11.99 -4.64 -18.93
N PHE A 234 -11.35 -5.28 -17.95
CA PHE A 234 -10.23 -4.75 -17.21
C PHE A 234 -8.98 -5.59 -17.50
N VAL A 235 -7.93 -4.95 -17.97
CA VAL A 235 -6.60 -5.54 -18.09
C VAL A 235 -5.60 -4.52 -17.56
N GLY A 236 -4.85 -4.88 -16.53
CA GLY A 236 -3.84 -4.00 -15.97
C GLY A 236 -2.59 -4.75 -15.58
N GLY A 237 -1.45 -4.07 -15.63
CA GLY A 237 -0.18 -4.60 -15.21
C GLY A 237 0.77 -3.52 -14.74
N GLY A 238 1.82 -3.92 -14.03
CA GLY A 238 2.80 -2.99 -13.53
C GLY A 238 4.12 -3.65 -13.16
N VAL A 239 5.13 -2.80 -13.02
CA VAL A 239 6.47 -3.16 -12.55
C VAL A 239 6.83 -2.24 -11.40
N HIS A 240 7.39 -2.84 -10.35
CA HIS A 240 7.85 -2.16 -9.16
C HIS A 240 9.34 -2.45 -8.94
N TYR A 241 10.09 -1.43 -8.64
CA TYR A 241 11.50 -1.48 -8.26
C TYR A 241 11.69 -0.79 -6.92
N ALA A 242 12.42 -1.42 -6.00
CA ALA A 242 12.85 -0.77 -4.76
C ALA A 242 14.31 -1.15 -4.45
N LYS A 243 15.09 -0.16 -4.00
CA LYS A 243 16.46 -0.35 -3.51
C LYS A 243 16.60 0.35 -2.17
N GLY A 244 17.02 -0.41 -1.15
CA GLY A 244 17.29 0.17 0.17
C GLY A 244 16.05 0.55 0.98
N HIS A 245 14.85 0.18 0.53
CA HIS A 245 13.59 0.49 1.20
C HIS A 245 13.33 -0.39 2.43
N GLU A 246 13.77 -1.63 2.35
CA GLU A 246 13.56 -2.66 3.37
C GLU A 246 14.77 -3.57 3.48
N THR A 247 14.91 -4.24 4.62
CA THR A 247 15.91 -5.29 4.82
C THR A 247 15.44 -6.63 4.27
N ALA A 248 16.36 -7.59 4.11
CA ALA A 248 16.03 -8.94 3.69
C ALA A 248 15.00 -9.61 4.62
N ASN A 249 15.16 -9.46 5.94
CA ASN A 249 14.21 -9.96 6.93
C ASN A 249 12.82 -9.35 6.75
N LYS A 250 12.75 -8.02 6.59
CA LYS A 250 11.47 -7.35 6.36
C LYS A 250 10.82 -7.83 5.06
N TYR A 251 11.59 -8.00 4.00
CA TYR A 251 11.07 -8.52 2.73
C TYR A 251 10.58 -9.97 2.88
N LEU A 252 11.34 -10.84 3.56
CA LEU A 252 10.93 -12.22 3.82
C LEU A 252 9.64 -12.29 4.65
N SER A 253 9.46 -11.38 5.61
CA SER A 253 8.25 -11.36 6.46
C SER A 253 6.94 -11.19 5.70
N TYR A 254 6.95 -10.59 4.50
CA TYR A 254 5.76 -10.51 3.65
C TYR A 254 5.30 -11.86 3.11
N PHE A 255 6.21 -12.84 3.04
CA PHE A 255 5.93 -14.19 2.53
C PHE A 255 5.62 -15.20 3.63
N THR A 256 5.89 -14.89 4.89
CA THR A 256 5.66 -15.83 5.99
C THR A 256 4.35 -15.57 6.74
N ASP A 257 3.75 -14.40 6.56
CA ASP A 257 2.47 -13.98 7.16
C ASP A 257 2.41 -14.22 8.68
N GLY A 258 3.53 -13.95 9.36
CA GLY A 258 3.70 -14.17 10.80
C GLY A 258 4.07 -15.59 11.22
N PHE A 259 4.14 -16.55 10.30
CA PHE A 259 4.70 -17.87 10.57
C PHE A 259 6.21 -17.82 10.40
N ASN A 260 6.92 -17.53 11.50
CA ASN A 260 8.34 -17.17 11.49
C ASN A 260 9.25 -18.31 11.98
N LYS A 261 8.71 -19.48 12.34
CA LYS A 261 9.48 -20.60 12.89
C LYS A 261 9.62 -21.74 11.88
N TYR A 262 10.81 -22.27 11.77
CA TYR A 262 11.12 -23.46 11.01
C TYR A 262 11.94 -24.40 11.89
N LYS A 263 11.41 -25.61 12.20
CA LYS A 263 12.09 -26.59 13.06
C LYS A 263 12.61 -26.00 14.37
N GLY A 264 11.83 -25.09 14.99
CA GLY A 264 12.22 -24.38 16.21
C GLY A 264 13.21 -23.23 16.02
N ILE A 265 13.65 -22.97 14.79
CA ILE A 265 14.54 -21.84 14.45
C ILE A 265 13.68 -20.66 14.04
N ASP A 266 13.87 -19.50 14.68
CA ASP A 266 13.26 -18.25 14.25
C ASP A 266 13.89 -17.80 12.93
N ILE A 267 13.08 -17.61 11.87
CA ILE A 267 13.58 -17.25 10.55
C ILE A 267 13.55 -15.74 10.28
N THR A 268 12.96 -14.95 11.18
CA THR A 268 12.84 -13.50 11.01
C THR A 268 13.66 -12.67 11.98
N ASP A 269 13.88 -13.17 13.20
CA ASP A 269 14.48 -12.41 14.29
C ASP A 269 15.96 -12.75 14.56
N ASP A 270 16.66 -13.35 13.61
CA ASP A 270 18.09 -13.53 13.72
C ASP A 270 18.81 -12.17 13.50
N ILE A 271 18.65 -11.29 14.51
CA ILE A 271 19.26 -9.93 14.56
C ILE A 271 20.80 -10.04 14.48
N ALA A 272 21.33 -11.20 14.83
CA ALA A 272 22.77 -11.48 14.78
C ALA A 272 23.28 -11.82 13.36
N ASP A 273 22.40 -12.09 12.37
CA ASP A 273 22.80 -12.30 10.98
C ASP A 273 22.91 -10.97 10.24
N PRO A 274 24.11 -10.40 10.05
CA PRO A 274 24.28 -9.12 9.36
C PRO A 274 23.77 -9.15 7.92
N VAL A 275 23.66 -10.33 7.31
CA VAL A 275 23.15 -10.50 5.94
C VAL A 275 21.64 -10.35 5.88
N LYS A 276 20.92 -10.83 6.91
CA LYS A 276 19.46 -10.66 6.98
C LYS A 276 19.03 -9.23 7.30
N SER A 277 19.84 -8.48 8.03
CA SER A 277 19.61 -7.05 8.32
C SER A 277 20.02 -6.16 7.15
N GLU A 278 20.66 -6.70 6.12
CA GLU A 278 21.07 -5.96 4.94
C GLU A 278 19.86 -5.46 4.15
N ALA A 279 19.93 -4.20 3.71
CA ALA A 279 18.94 -3.62 2.81
C ALA A 279 18.96 -4.32 1.45
N VAL A 280 17.80 -4.48 0.81
CA VAL A 280 17.68 -5.21 -0.44
C VAL A 280 17.32 -4.34 -1.64
N LYS A 281 17.69 -4.84 -2.81
CA LYS A 281 17.22 -4.41 -4.12
C LYS A 281 16.26 -5.46 -4.65
N VAL A 282 15.04 -5.05 -5.00
CA VAL A 282 13.97 -5.94 -5.47
C VAL A 282 13.32 -5.40 -6.75
N VAL A 283 12.81 -6.30 -7.56
CA VAL A 283 11.96 -6.03 -8.71
C VAL A 283 10.77 -6.97 -8.64
N ASP A 284 9.58 -6.45 -8.82
CA ASP A 284 8.34 -7.22 -8.86
C ASP A 284 7.50 -6.76 -10.06
N ALA A 285 6.73 -7.66 -10.64
CA ALA A 285 5.74 -7.36 -11.68
C ALA A 285 4.43 -8.06 -11.36
N ALA A 286 3.32 -7.46 -11.78
CA ALA A 286 2.01 -8.06 -11.64
C ALA A 286 1.11 -7.74 -12.84
N VAL A 287 0.16 -8.63 -13.13
CA VAL A 287 -0.88 -8.46 -14.13
C VAL A 287 -2.21 -8.96 -13.58
N THR A 288 -3.27 -8.21 -13.84
CA THR A 288 -4.64 -8.56 -13.47
C THR A 288 -5.55 -8.44 -14.69
N VAL A 289 -6.38 -9.44 -14.88
CA VAL A 289 -7.44 -9.45 -15.91
C VAL A 289 -8.77 -9.69 -15.23
N GLY A 290 -9.79 -8.96 -15.64
CA GLY A 290 -11.16 -9.14 -15.19
C GLY A 290 -12.15 -8.83 -16.31
N TYR A 291 -13.30 -9.46 -16.27
CA TYR A 291 -14.37 -9.21 -17.25
C TYR A 291 -15.72 -9.15 -16.55
N LYS A 292 -16.48 -8.08 -16.79
CA LYS A 292 -17.79 -7.86 -16.17
C LYS A 292 -18.89 -8.57 -16.94
N LEU A 293 -19.54 -9.53 -16.30
CA LEU A 293 -20.68 -10.30 -16.80
C LEU A 293 -21.92 -9.95 -15.97
N GLY A 294 -22.64 -8.89 -16.35
CA GLY A 294 -23.73 -8.38 -15.53
C GLY A 294 -23.27 -7.95 -14.14
N ASN A 295 -23.72 -8.63 -13.09
CA ASN A 295 -23.35 -8.36 -11.70
C ASN A 295 -22.10 -9.12 -11.23
N VAL A 296 -21.59 -10.07 -12.02
CA VAL A 296 -20.41 -10.88 -11.72
C VAL A 296 -19.20 -10.34 -12.46
N THR A 297 -18.07 -10.23 -11.79
CA THR A 297 -16.80 -9.87 -12.42
C THR A 297 -15.73 -10.89 -12.01
N PRO A 298 -15.57 -12.01 -12.77
CA PRO A 298 -14.43 -12.92 -12.58
C PRO A 298 -13.11 -12.18 -12.83
N ARG A 299 -12.08 -12.59 -12.07
CA ARG A 299 -10.74 -11.96 -12.12
C ARG A 299 -9.66 -13.00 -11.90
N ILE A 300 -8.53 -12.77 -12.53
CA ILE A 300 -7.28 -13.48 -12.28
C ILE A 300 -6.13 -12.48 -12.17
N THR A 301 -5.24 -12.72 -11.23
CA THR A 301 -4.01 -11.96 -11.04
C THR A 301 -2.83 -12.92 -11.00
N TYR A 302 -1.75 -12.56 -11.67
CA TYR A 302 -0.44 -13.19 -11.54
C TYR A 302 0.59 -12.15 -11.14
N ALA A 303 1.45 -12.48 -10.17
CA ALA A 303 2.59 -11.66 -9.80
C ALA A 303 3.87 -12.49 -9.76
N HIS A 304 4.97 -11.87 -10.16
CA HIS A 304 6.31 -12.43 -10.14
C HIS A 304 7.29 -11.44 -9.50
N GLY A 305 8.12 -11.92 -8.60
CA GLY A 305 9.24 -11.16 -8.08
C GLY A 305 10.56 -11.85 -8.41
N TRP A 306 11.50 -11.07 -8.92
CA TRP A 306 12.87 -11.56 -9.13
C TRP A 306 13.62 -11.68 -7.79
N PRO A 307 14.70 -12.49 -7.71
CA PRO A 307 15.43 -12.64 -6.47
C PRO A 307 15.89 -11.31 -5.88
N ALA A 308 15.55 -11.09 -4.61
CA ALA A 308 16.01 -9.94 -3.87
C ALA A 308 17.50 -10.07 -3.56
N LYS A 309 18.26 -9.03 -3.88
CA LYS A 309 19.72 -8.99 -3.68
C LYS A 309 20.08 -7.97 -2.61
N GLY A 310 21.05 -8.31 -1.77
CA GLY A 310 21.65 -7.35 -0.84
C GLY A 310 22.23 -6.15 -1.61
N VAL A 311 22.01 -4.94 -1.10
CA VAL A 311 22.54 -3.73 -1.77
C VAL A 311 24.03 -3.56 -1.60
N ASN A 312 24.62 -4.17 -0.55
CA ASN A 312 26.03 -4.11 -0.20
C ASN A 312 26.76 -5.38 -0.66
N SER A 313 26.20 -6.56 -0.37
CA SER A 313 26.82 -7.85 -0.73
C SER A 313 26.61 -8.23 -2.19
N GLY A 314 25.51 -7.81 -2.80
CA GLY A 314 25.07 -8.31 -4.10
C GLY A 314 24.53 -9.74 -4.09
N GLU A 315 24.54 -10.41 -2.92
CA GLU A 315 24.08 -11.79 -2.77
C GLU A 315 22.55 -11.88 -2.93
N LYS A 316 22.08 -13.03 -3.41
CA LYS A 316 20.65 -13.36 -3.44
C LYS A 316 20.22 -13.77 -2.02
N LEU A 317 19.42 -12.93 -1.36
CA LEU A 317 18.99 -13.12 0.01
C LEU A 317 17.58 -13.74 0.09
N VAL A 318 16.67 -13.33 -0.80
CA VAL A 318 15.36 -13.96 -0.98
C VAL A 318 15.23 -14.37 -2.44
N ASP A 319 14.79 -15.60 -2.67
CA ASP A 319 14.64 -16.14 -4.02
C ASP A 319 13.41 -15.54 -4.71
N LYS A 320 13.25 -15.80 -5.99
CA LYS A 320 12.07 -15.38 -6.77
C LYS A 320 10.78 -15.87 -6.12
N PHE A 321 9.71 -15.14 -6.31
CA PHE A 321 8.37 -15.61 -5.98
C PHE A 321 7.44 -15.61 -7.19
N ASP A 322 6.45 -16.49 -7.13
CA ASP A 322 5.33 -16.55 -8.06
C ASP A 322 4.03 -16.57 -7.23
N GLN A 323 3.03 -15.81 -7.66
CA GLN A 323 1.74 -15.69 -7.00
C GLN A 323 0.61 -15.72 -8.02
N VAL A 324 -0.43 -16.48 -7.73
CA VAL A 324 -1.69 -16.50 -8.49
C VAL A 324 -2.85 -16.25 -7.55
N VAL A 325 -3.75 -15.36 -7.94
CA VAL A 325 -5.03 -15.12 -7.25
C VAL A 325 -6.14 -15.26 -8.28
N VAL A 326 -7.12 -16.11 -7.98
CA VAL A 326 -8.29 -16.35 -8.84
C VAL A 326 -9.56 -16.16 -8.03
N GLY A 327 -10.53 -15.49 -8.59
CA GLY A 327 -11.80 -15.25 -7.91
C GLY A 327 -12.67 -14.28 -8.66
N GLY A 328 -13.46 -13.51 -7.94
CA GLY A 328 -14.32 -12.50 -8.54
C GLY A 328 -15.11 -11.71 -7.54
N GLN A 329 -15.88 -10.78 -8.09
CA GLN A 329 -16.76 -9.91 -7.37
C GLN A 329 -18.19 -10.12 -7.85
N TYR A 330 -19.14 -10.14 -6.90
CA TYR A 330 -20.56 -9.98 -7.20
C TYR A 330 -21.01 -8.61 -6.66
N THR A 331 -21.65 -7.81 -7.51
CA THR A 331 -22.12 -6.46 -7.22
C THR A 331 -23.61 -6.47 -6.97
N PHE A 332 -24.05 -6.26 -5.72
CA PHE A 332 -25.48 -6.16 -5.36
C PHE A 332 -26.07 -4.82 -5.77
N SER A 333 -25.28 -3.76 -5.65
CA SER A 333 -25.64 -2.38 -6.00
C SER A 333 -24.38 -1.58 -6.35
N LYS A 334 -24.56 -0.30 -6.80
CA LYS A 334 -23.42 0.61 -7.03
C LYS A 334 -22.48 0.77 -5.83
N ARG A 335 -22.97 0.48 -4.61
CA ARG A 335 -22.24 0.71 -3.34
C ARG A 335 -21.90 -0.55 -2.58
N THR A 336 -22.52 -1.69 -2.91
CA THR A 336 -22.41 -2.93 -2.12
C THR A 336 -22.03 -4.10 -3.00
N GLY A 337 -21.06 -4.90 -2.56
CA GLY A 337 -20.67 -6.11 -3.25
C GLY A 337 -19.87 -7.04 -2.35
N ILE A 338 -19.71 -8.27 -2.82
CA ILE A 338 -18.93 -9.33 -2.19
C ILE A 338 -17.79 -9.74 -3.11
N ASN A 339 -16.61 -9.99 -2.55
CA ASN A 339 -15.46 -10.59 -3.23
C ASN A 339 -15.21 -11.98 -2.67
N ALA A 340 -14.85 -12.93 -3.54
CA ALA A 340 -14.38 -14.24 -3.15
C ALA A 340 -13.14 -14.58 -3.99
N GLN A 341 -12.08 -15.09 -3.32
CA GLN A 341 -10.81 -15.44 -3.99
C GLN A 341 -10.11 -16.62 -3.35
N LEU A 342 -9.36 -17.34 -4.19
CA LEU A 342 -8.40 -18.37 -3.83
C LEU A 342 -7.01 -17.90 -4.30
N ALA A 343 -5.98 -18.21 -3.51
CA ALA A 343 -4.64 -17.75 -3.80
C ALA A 343 -3.57 -18.79 -3.46
N TYR A 344 -2.53 -18.77 -4.26
CA TYR A 344 -1.31 -19.53 -4.03
C TYR A 344 -0.10 -18.63 -4.27
N LEU A 345 0.84 -18.65 -3.34
CA LEU A 345 2.11 -17.93 -3.42
C LEU A 345 3.25 -18.91 -3.10
N LYS A 346 4.33 -18.84 -3.87
CA LYS A 346 5.52 -19.65 -3.66
C LYS A 346 6.78 -18.81 -3.80
N VAL A 347 7.68 -18.92 -2.81
CA VAL A 347 9.05 -18.40 -2.85
C VAL A 347 10.01 -19.56 -3.07
N GLY A 348 11.01 -19.36 -3.91
CA GLY A 348 11.97 -20.39 -4.29
C GLY A 348 12.86 -20.86 -3.14
N ASN A 349 13.43 -22.05 -3.30
CA ASN A 349 14.16 -22.79 -2.24
C ASN A 349 15.57 -22.22 -1.94
N LYS A 350 16.01 -21.19 -2.65
CA LYS A 350 17.32 -20.54 -2.41
C LYS A 350 17.23 -19.32 -1.51
N THR A 351 16.07 -19.11 -0.85
CA THR A 351 15.87 -18.06 0.14
C THR A 351 16.69 -18.37 1.39
N ARG A 352 17.43 -17.38 1.90
CA ARG A 352 18.17 -17.50 3.17
C ARG A 352 17.18 -17.41 4.33
N LEU A 353 16.88 -18.56 4.93
CA LEU A 353 15.98 -18.65 6.10
C LEU A 353 16.71 -18.33 7.41
N THR A 354 17.98 -18.77 7.52
CA THR A 354 18.90 -18.44 8.60
C THR A 354 20.31 -18.25 8.02
N ALA A 355 21.29 -17.88 8.83
CA ALA A 355 22.67 -17.77 8.41
C ALA A 355 23.19 -19.07 7.72
N ALA A 356 22.78 -20.24 8.24
CA ALA A 356 23.22 -21.56 7.80
C ALA A 356 22.24 -22.26 6.85
N ASN A 357 20.94 -21.89 6.84
CA ASN A 357 19.90 -22.65 6.14
C ASN A 357 19.26 -21.85 5.01
N LYS A 358 19.06 -22.52 3.87
CA LYS A 358 18.27 -22.03 2.75
C LYS A 358 16.97 -22.81 2.64
N GLY A 359 15.98 -22.20 2.01
CA GLY A 359 14.70 -22.87 1.80
C GLY A 359 13.72 -22.01 1.02
N GLY A 360 12.48 -22.46 0.98
CA GLY A 360 11.37 -21.79 0.31
C GLY A 360 10.16 -21.63 1.20
N VAL A 361 9.22 -20.80 0.75
CA VAL A 361 7.95 -20.56 1.44
C VAL A 361 6.81 -20.82 0.47
N GLU A 362 5.77 -21.49 0.93
CA GLU A 362 4.52 -21.64 0.20
C GLU A 362 3.37 -21.13 1.07
N GLN A 363 2.47 -20.35 0.48
CA GLN A 363 1.23 -19.92 1.13
C GLN A 363 0.03 -20.31 0.29
N LYS A 364 -1.03 -20.76 0.97
CA LYS A 364 -2.36 -20.96 0.40
C LYS A 364 -3.34 -20.14 1.19
N ALA A 365 -4.24 -19.45 0.51
CA ALA A 365 -5.28 -18.66 1.16
C ALA A 365 -6.59 -18.70 0.39
N ALA A 366 -7.68 -18.57 1.14
CA ALA A 366 -9.00 -18.27 0.61
C ALA A 366 -9.59 -17.09 1.38
N SER A 367 -10.28 -16.19 0.69
CA SER A 367 -10.91 -15.04 1.33
C SER A 367 -12.28 -14.78 0.74
N VAL A 368 -13.24 -14.44 1.61
CA VAL A 368 -14.56 -13.93 1.22
C VAL A 368 -14.81 -12.66 1.99
N GLY A 369 -15.14 -11.57 1.29
CA GLY A 369 -15.30 -10.26 1.91
C GLY A 369 -16.49 -9.49 1.36
N LEU A 370 -17.13 -8.71 2.24
CA LEU A 370 -18.24 -7.80 1.94
C LEU A 370 -17.75 -6.36 2.04
N TYR A 371 -18.21 -5.51 1.13
CA TYR A 371 -17.99 -4.08 1.21
C TYR A 371 -19.28 -3.28 1.01
N HIS A 372 -19.33 -2.13 1.68
CA HIS A 372 -20.35 -1.10 1.45
C HIS A 372 -19.70 0.28 1.45
N LYS A 373 -20.07 1.12 0.46
CA LYS A 373 -19.63 2.53 0.32
C LYS A 373 -20.82 3.45 0.59
N PHE A 374 -20.58 4.57 1.23
CA PHE A 374 -21.61 5.60 1.51
C PHE A 374 -21.07 7.02 1.32
#